data_cf7720d9a7f85d02c6c72fb3ec91894f
#
_entry.id   cf7720d9a7f85d02c6c72fb3ec91894f
#
_cell.length_a   1.000
_cell.length_b   1.000
_cell.length_c   1.000
_cell.angle_alpha   90.00
_cell.angle_beta   90.00
_cell.angle_gamma   90.00
#
_symmetry.space_group_name_H-M   'P 1'
#
loop_
_entity.id
_entity.type
_entity.pdbx_description
1 polymer ?
#
loop_
_entity_poly.entity_id
_entity_poly.type
_entity_poly.pdbx_seq_one_letter_code
_entity_poly.pdbx_strand_id
1 'polypeptide(L)'
;HVLVDEYQDTNHAQYVLVRELVSGGTPALAVPPAELCVVGDADQSIYAFRGATIRNILDFENDYADATTILLEQNYRSTQTILDAANAVIANNQMRKPKALWTEQVGGDVRIQLADQR
;
A
#
# COMPACT_ATOMS: atom_id res chain seq x y z
N HIS A 1 7.47 18.70 -4.35
CA HIS A 1 6.55 17.55 -4.21
C HIS A 1 7.35 16.25 -4.26
N VAL A 2 7.05 15.32 -3.38
CA VAL A 2 7.61 13.97 -3.35
C VAL A 2 6.47 12.99 -3.51
N LEU A 3 6.57 12.12 -4.53
CA LEU A 3 5.58 11.08 -4.82
C LEU A 3 6.27 9.73 -4.66
N VAL A 4 5.71 8.86 -3.85
CA VAL A 4 6.27 7.52 -3.58
C VAL A 4 5.21 6.47 -3.90
N ASP A 5 5.53 5.57 -4.82
CA ASP A 5 4.70 4.43 -5.16
C ASP A 5 5.16 3.17 -4.41
N GLU A 6 4.28 2.17 -4.30
CA GLU A 6 4.53 0.89 -3.60
C GLU A 6 5.11 1.09 -2.19
N TYR A 7 4.57 2.04 -1.44
CA TYR A 7 5.12 2.47 -0.15
C TYR A 7 5.20 1.34 0.89
N GLN A 8 4.36 0.31 0.80
CA GLN A 8 4.41 -0.88 1.66
C GLN A 8 5.72 -1.68 1.52
N ASP A 9 6.44 -1.51 0.41
CA ASP A 9 7.68 -2.24 0.13
C ASP A 9 8.93 -1.44 0.50
N THR A 10 8.78 -0.28 1.12
CA THR A 10 9.90 0.53 1.58
C THR A 10 10.59 -0.09 2.79
N ASN A 11 11.92 -0.03 2.80
CA ASN A 11 12.74 -0.37 3.95
C ASN A 11 12.99 0.87 4.83
N HIS A 12 13.62 0.67 5.98
CA HIS A 12 13.88 1.76 6.93
C HIS A 12 14.76 2.89 6.34
N ALA A 13 15.77 2.56 5.53
CA ALA A 13 16.63 3.58 4.93
C ALA A 13 15.86 4.44 3.92
N GLN A 14 14.99 3.84 3.11
CA GLN A 14 14.10 4.56 2.18
C GLN A 14 13.09 5.41 2.92
N TYR A 15 12.51 4.91 4.01
CA TYR A 15 11.64 5.69 4.89
C TYR A 15 12.35 6.94 5.42
N VAL A 16 13.58 6.80 5.95
CA VAL A 16 14.35 7.93 6.45
C VAL A 16 14.66 8.92 5.32
N LEU A 17 15.05 8.43 4.14
CA LEU A 17 15.29 9.29 2.97
C LEU A 17 14.07 10.13 2.61
N VAL A 18 12.89 9.51 2.51
CA VAL A 18 11.63 10.22 2.22
C VAL A 18 11.35 11.27 3.28
N ARG A 19 11.48 10.91 4.56
CA ARG A 19 11.28 11.84 5.67
C ARG A 19 12.20 13.04 5.59
N GLU A 20 13.49 12.85 5.33
CA GLU A 20 14.45 13.93 5.19
C GLU A 20 14.16 14.84 3.98
N LEU A 21 13.71 14.27 2.88
CA LEU A 21 13.31 15.04 1.68
C LEU A 21 12.10 15.95 1.93
N VAL A 22 11.16 15.52 2.77
CA VAL A 22 9.92 16.30 3.03
C VAL A 22 10.03 17.22 4.24
N SER A 23 11.00 17.01 5.14
CA SER A 23 11.14 17.82 6.37
C SER A 23 11.73 19.23 6.15
N GLY A 24 12.10 19.58 4.91
CA GLY A 24 12.60 20.91 4.59
C GLY A 24 14.09 21.13 4.86
N GLY A 25 14.85 20.05 5.10
CA GLY A 25 16.29 20.13 5.32
C GLY A 25 16.69 20.72 6.67
N THR A 26 17.94 21.13 6.79
CA THR A 26 18.45 21.79 8.01
C THR A 26 17.97 23.24 8.07
N PRO A 27 17.77 23.81 9.26
CA PRO A 27 17.39 25.22 9.44
C PRO A 27 18.31 26.22 8.70
N ALA A 28 19.54 25.83 8.41
CA ALA A 28 20.52 26.65 7.71
C ALA A 28 20.21 26.82 6.21
N LEU A 29 19.43 25.93 5.60
CA LEU A 29 19.13 25.97 4.16
C LEU A 29 17.80 26.66 3.83
N ALA A 30 16.96 26.94 4.84
CA ALA A 30 15.65 27.61 4.69
C ALA A 30 14.79 27.06 3.53
N VAL A 31 14.90 25.76 3.25
CA VAL A 31 14.08 25.09 2.25
C VAL A 31 12.73 24.75 2.87
N PRO A 32 11.60 25.21 2.28
CA PRO A 32 10.29 24.85 2.81
C PRO A 32 10.05 23.34 2.73
N PRO A 33 9.25 22.77 3.65
CA PRO A 33 8.84 21.37 3.57
C PRO A 33 8.22 21.03 2.23
N ALA A 34 8.53 19.86 1.67
CA ALA A 34 7.92 19.38 0.45
C ALA A 34 6.59 18.69 0.75
N GLU A 35 5.64 18.83 -0.16
CA GLU A 35 4.41 18.02 -0.10
C GLU A 35 4.73 16.57 -0.43
N LEU A 36 4.18 15.65 0.37
CA LEU A 36 4.35 14.21 0.23
C LEU A 36 3.04 13.56 -0.19
N CYS A 37 3.09 12.73 -1.22
CA CYS A 37 2.03 11.81 -1.56
C CYS A 37 2.60 10.40 -1.67
N VAL A 38 2.03 9.46 -0.94
CA VAL A 38 2.41 8.05 -1.01
C VAL A 38 1.23 7.23 -1.50
N VAL A 39 1.52 6.21 -2.32
CA VAL A 39 0.55 5.23 -2.78
C VAL A 39 1.06 3.85 -2.39
N GLY A 40 0.17 2.99 -1.90
CA GLY A 40 0.55 1.64 -1.53
C GLY A 40 -0.63 0.81 -1.07
N ASP A 41 -0.37 -0.47 -0.92
CA ASP A 41 -1.33 -1.46 -0.47
C ASP A 41 -0.70 -2.37 0.58
N ALA A 42 -1.09 -2.21 1.84
CA ALA A 42 -0.57 -3.02 2.94
C ALA A 42 -0.79 -4.53 2.74
N ASP A 43 -1.86 -4.91 2.04
CA ASP A 43 -2.17 -6.31 1.74
C ASP A 43 -1.21 -6.92 0.69
N GLN A 44 -0.43 -6.09 -0.02
CA GLN A 44 0.57 -6.52 -1.01
C GLN A 44 2.01 -6.46 -0.50
N SER A 45 2.25 -6.26 0.78
CA SER A 45 3.58 -6.23 1.37
C SER A 45 4.18 -7.64 1.44
N ILE A 46 4.91 -8.02 0.40
CA ILE A 46 5.51 -9.37 0.25
C ILE A 46 7.04 -9.37 0.25
N TYR A 47 7.69 -8.21 0.35
CA TYR A 47 9.14 -8.07 0.27
C TYR A 47 9.84 -7.93 1.63
N ALA A 48 9.27 -8.47 2.70
CA ALA A 48 9.88 -8.46 4.04
C ALA A 48 11.29 -9.09 4.05
N PHE A 49 11.53 -10.11 3.23
CA PHE A 49 12.84 -10.74 3.06
C PHE A 49 13.91 -9.83 2.45
N ARG A 50 13.51 -8.71 1.83
CA ARG A 50 14.39 -7.65 1.33
C ARG A 50 14.51 -6.46 2.29
N GLY A 51 13.99 -6.60 3.51
CA GLY A 51 14.02 -5.56 4.52
C GLY A 51 12.87 -4.55 4.42
N ALA A 52 11.86 -4.79 3.60
CA ALA A 52 10.65 -4.00 3.58
C ALA A 52 9.91 -4.13 4.92
N THR A 53 9.33 -3.04 5.37
CA THR A 53 8.59 -2.97 6.63
C THR A 53 7.16 -2.46 6.37
N ILE A 54 6.18 -3.34 6.55
CA ILE A 54 4.75 -2.99 6.46
C ILE A 54 4.35 -1.86 7.43
N ARG A 55 5.10 -1.70 8.52
CA ARG A 55 4.87 -0.62 9.48
C ARG A 55 4.93 0.76 8.86
N ASN A 56 5.77 0.97 7.85
CA ASN A 56 5.89 2.27 7.19
C ASN A 56 4.55 2.75 6.61
N ILE A 57 3.74 1.86 6.04
CA ILE A 57 2.42 2.24 5.52
C ILE A 57 1.33 2.21 6.61
N LEU A 58 1.43 1.30 7.58
CA LEU A 58 0.44 1.21 8.66
C LEU A 58 0.52 2.39 9.61
N ASP A 59 1.73 2.86 9.92
CA ASP A 59 1.99 3.93 10.85
C ASP A 59 2.02 5.32 10.17
N PHE A 60 1.81 5.40 8.86
CA PHE A 60 1.92 6.64 8.08
C PHE A 60 1.10 7.80 8.65
N GLU A 61 -0.13 7.53 9.08
CA GLU A 61 -1.00 8.56 9.68
C GLU A 61 -0.51 9.03 11.06
N ASN A 62 0.27 8.19 11.76
CA ASN A 62 0.92 8.58 13.02
C ASN A 62 2.15 9.45 12.75
N ASP A 63 2.89 9.14 11.68
CA ASP A 63 4.08 9.89 11.28
C ASP A 63 3.73 11.26 10.66
N TYR A 64 2.58 11.32 9.99
CA TYR A 64 2.07 12.50 9.29
C TYR A 64 0.62 12.77 9.71
N ALA A 65 0.46 13.44 10.86
CA ALA A 65 -0.86 13.67 11.47
C ALA A 65 -1.84 14.48 10.60
N ASP A 66 -1.32 15.26 9.66
CA ASP A 66 -2.10 16.08 8.74
C ASP A 66 -2.45 15.34 7.44
N ALA A 67 -2.04 14.08 7.31
CA ALA A 67 -2.26 13.31 6.08
C ALA A 67 -3.74 13.03 5.86
N THR A 68 -4.16 13.19 4.60
CA THR A 68 -5.48 12.75 4.15
C THR A 68 -5.35 11.39 3.49
N THR A 69 -6.07 10.40 4.00
CA THR A 69 -6.10 9.06 3.43
C THR A 69 -7.29 8.90 2.49
N ILE A 70 -7.01 8.46 1.27
CA ILE A 70 -8.01 8.17 0.24
C ILE A 70 -7.93 6.68 -0.09
N LEU A 71 -9.06 5.97 0.03
CA LEU A 71 -9.16 4.56 -0.34
C LEU A 71 -9.56 4.43 -1.81
N LEU A 72 -8.75 3.67 -2.58
CA LEU A 72 -9.02 3.35 -3.98
C LEU A 72 -9.57 1.91 -4.04
N GLU A 73 -10.88 1.75 -3.89
CA GLU A 73 -11.51 0.43 -3.77
C GLU A 73 -12.07 -0.10 -5.09
N GLN A 74 -12.35 0.78 -6.05
CA GLN A 74 -12.81 0.34 -7.38
C GLN A 74 -11.67 -0.27 -8.18
N ASN A 75 -11.85 -1.51 -8.59
CA ASN A 75 -10.90 -2.26 -9.40
C ASN A 75 -11.31 -2.26 -10.87
N TYR A 76 -10.34 -2.00 -11.76
CA TYR A 76 -10.54 -1.96 -13.21
C TYR A 76 -9.82 -3.10 -13.95
N ARG A 77 -9.16 -3.99 -13.21
CA ARG A 77 -8.33 -5.08 -13.75
C ARG A 77 -9.06 -6.41 -13.78
N SER A 78 -9.85 -6.69 -12.76
CA SER A 78 -10.43 -8.02 -12.51
C SER A 78 -11.95 -7.97 -12.44
N THR A 79 -12.59 -9.09 -12.70
CA THR A 79 -14.03 -9.26 -12.53
C THR A 79 -14.41 -9.44 -11.07
N GLN A 80 -15.68 -9.21 -10.72
CA GLN A 80 -16.17 -9.28 -9.34
C GLN A 80 -15.93 -10.67 -8.72
N THR A 81 -16.11 -11.75 -9.47
CA THR A 81 -15.88 -13.11 -8.96
C THR A 81 -14.44 -13.33 -8.49
N ILE A 82 -13.45 -12.76 -9.22
CA ILE A 82 -12.04 -12.81 -8.81
C ILE A 82 -11.80 -11.97 -7.56
N LEU A 83 -12.41 -10.79 -7.49
CA LEU A 83 -12.28 -9.91 -6.34
C LEU A 83 -12.91 -10.51 -5.09
N ASP A 84 -14.05 -11.18 -5.20
CA ASP A 84 -14.70 -11.87 -4.09
C ASP A 84 -13.81 -12.96 -3.50
N ALA A 85 -13.16 -13.74 -4.35
CA ALA A 85 -12.19 -14.75 -3.92
C ALA A 85 -10.97 -14.12 -3.25
N ALA A 86 -10.41 -13.04 -3.82
CA ALA A 86 -9.28 -12.32 -3.25
C ALA A 86 -9.64 -11.66 -1.91
N ASN A 87 -10.79 -11.01 -1.82
CA ASN A 87 -11.29 -10.42 -0.59
C ASN A 87 -11.47 -11.47 0.52
N ALA A 88 -11.98 -12.65 0.18
CA ALA A 88 -12.16 -13.75 1.13
C ALA A 88 -10.81 -14.27 1.67
N VAL A 89 -9.79 -14.40 0.82
CA VAL A 89 -8.45 -14.82 1.23
C VAL A 89 -7.81 -13.78 2.15
N ILE A 90 -7.83 -12.50 1.73
CA ILE A 90 -7.14 -11.43 2.46
C ILE A 90 -7.84 -11.09 3.78
N ALA A 91 -9.13 -11.41 3.94
CA ALA A 91 -9.87 -11.20 5.18
C ALA A 91 -9.27 -11.98 6.37
N ASN A 92 -8.47 -13.02 6.12
CA ASN A 92 -7.77 -13.77 7.15
C ASN A 92 -6.56 -13.01 7.74
N ASN A 93 -6.08 -11.95 7.08
CA ASN A 93 -4.99 -11.13 7.61
C ASN A 93 -5.49 -10.26 8.77
N GLN A 94 -4.76 -10.30 9.90
CA GLN A 94 -5.10 -9.53 11.09
C GLN A 94 -4.55 -8.10 11.05
N MET A 95 -3.40 -7.89 10.39
CA MET A 95 -2.73 -6.58 10.28
C MET A 95 -3.05 -5.92 8.94
N ARG A 96 -4.23 -5.29 8.84
CA ARG A 96 -4.63 -4.62 7.60
C ARG A 96 -5.48 -3.38 7.86
N LYS A 97 -5.47 -2.44 6.92
CA LYS A 97 -6.50 -1.40 6.83
C LYS A 97 -7.71 -2.00 6.10
N PRO A 98 -8.90 -2.03 6.71
CA PRO A 98 -10.09 -2.59 6.07
C PRO A 98 -10.39 -1.89 4.75
N LYS A 99 -10.50 -2.66 3.69
CA LYS A 99 -10.96 -2.24 2.36
C LYS A 99 -11.66 -3.42 1.69
N ALA A 100 -12.59 -3.14 0.78
CA ALA A 100 -13.28 -4.14 -0.01
C ALA A 100 -13.20 -3.75 -1.49
N LEU A 101 -12.40 -4.48 -2.25
CA LEU A 101 -12.29 -4.25 -3.69
C LEU A 101 -13.58 -4.66 -4.39
N TRP A 102 -14.05 -3.79 -5.27
CA TRP A 102 -15.24 -4.01 -6.09
C TRP A 102 -15.01 -3.55 -7.53
N THR A 103 -15.82 -4.02 -8.44
CA THR A 103 -15.78 -3.62 -9.85
C THR A 103 -17.16 -3.64 -10.48
N GLU A 104 -17.34 -2.87 -11.54
CA GLU A 104 -18.53 -2.93 -12.39
C GLU A 104 -18.44 -4.07 -13.44
N GLN A 105 -17.27 -4.72 -13.56
CA GLN A 105 -17.08 -5.80 -14.53
C GLN A 105 -17.69 -7.09 -14.00
N VAL A 106 -18.78 -7.53 -14.63
CA VAL A 106 -19.42 -8.82 -14.32
C VAL A 106 -18.51 -9.96 -14.78
N GLY A 107 -18.18 -10.87 -13.86
CA GLY A 107 -17.32 -12.02 -14.14
C GLY A 107 -18.10 -13.21 -14.71
N GLY A 108 -17.39 -14.01 -15.50
CA GLY A 108 -17.81 -15.37 -15.83
C GLY A 108 -17.31 -16.39 -14.80
N ASP A 109 -17.51 -17.68 -15.09
CA ASP A 109 -17.03 -18.77 -14.23
C ASP A 109 -15.52 -18.72 -14.01
N VAL A 110 -15.09 -18.77 -12.76
CA VAL A 110 -13.67 -18.91 -12.39
C VAL A 110 -13.39 -20.38 -12.12
N ARG A 111 -12.43 -20.94 -12.85
CA ARG A 111 -11.91 -22.29 -12.59
C ARG A 111 -10.63 -22.17 -11.75
N ILE A 112 -10.65 -22.70 -10.55
CA ILE A 112 -9.45 -22.87 -9.73
C ILE A 112 -8.82 -24.20 -10.12
N GLN A 113 -7.63 -24.15 -10.71
CA GLN A 113 -6.85 -25.35 -11.01
C GLN A 113 -5.80 -25.52 -9.91
N LEU A 114 -5.97 -26.52 -9.06
CA LEU A 114 -4.93 -26.90 -8.10
C LEU A 114 -3.83 -27.62 -8.91
N ALA A 115 -2.62 -27.06 -8.89
CA ALA A 115 -1.45 -27.75 -9.38
C ALA A 115 -1.15 -28.91 -8.41
N ASP A 116 -1.19 -30.14 -8.90
CA ASP A 116 -0.77 -31.32 -8.13
C ASP A 116 0.74 -31.22 -7.92
N GLN A 117 1.14 -30.96 -6.68
CA GLN A 117 2.56 -30.98 -6.31
C GLN A 117 2.99 -32.45 -6.18
N ARG A 118 3.58 -32.99 -7.25
CA ARG A 118 4.36 -34.22 -7.19
C ARG A 118 5.81 -33.95 -6.90
#